data_7edc0f4ff3c2b9b8020b7792fecb8ad7
#
_entry.id   7edc0f4ff3c2b9b8020b7792fecb8ad7
#
_cell.length_a   1.000
_cell.length_b   1.000
_cell.length_c   1.000
_cell.angle_alpha   90.00
_cell.angle_beta   90.00
_cell.angle_gamma   90.00
#
_symmetry.space_group_name_H-M   'P 1'
#
loop_
_entity.id
_entity.type
_entity.pdbx_description
1 polymer ?
#
loop_
_entity_poly.entity_id
_entity_poly.type
_entity_poly.pdbx_seq_one_letter_code
_entity_poly.pdbx_strand_id
1 'polypeptide(L)'
;KPSVEEMGQLMQDYLFLMDIGIWLLSDRAIELMVKRSTDKDGGVKFYDMYSEFGLALGAHPRIVDEELNSLKVAILPLPGGEFHHYGTSREMISSTLAVQNCVTDQRAIMHHKVKPHPAVFVQNAEMEFPLTADNAEVWVENSHVGKNWTLHSRNIITGVPRNDWALNVPEGVCIDVVPMGEREFAARPYGFNDKFKGSLKEASTAYLGRPVTEWLAERGLTADEI
;
A
#
# COMPACT_ATOMS: atom_id res chain seq x y z
N LYS A 1 -18.14 -5.11 -2.87
CA LYS A 1 -17.46 -5.45 -4.14
C LYS A 1 -18.27 -6.53 -4.85
N PRO A 2 -18.47 -6.48 -6.17
CA PRO A 2 -19.13 -7.55 -6.91
C PRO A 2 -18.32 -8.85 -6.81
N SER A 3 -18.99 -10.00 -6.88
CA SER A 3 -18.32 -11.29 -7.01
C SER A 3 -17.67 -11.43 -8.40
N VAL A 4 -16.80 -12.43 -8.58
CA VAL A 4 -16.20 -12.72 -9.90
C VAL A 4 -17.26 -13.06 -10.93
N GLU A 5 -18.32 -13.76 -10.52
CA GLU A 5 -19.44 -14.13 -11.38
C GLU A 5 -20.26 -12.90 -11.80
N GLU A 6 -20.62 -12.03 -10.85
CA GLU A 6 -21.28 -10.75 -11.15
C GLU A 6 -20.44 -9.88 -12.08
N MET A 7 -19.11 -9.82 -11.88
CA MET A 7 -18.21 -9.10 -12.77
C MET A 7 -18.22 -9.68 -14.18
N GLY A 8 -18.20 -11.00 -14.31
CA GLY A 8 -18.28 -11.68 -15.59
C GLY A 8 -19.56 -11.36 -16.35
N GLN A 9 -20.71 -11.26 -15.67
CA GLN A 9 -21.98 -10.84 -16.25
C GLN A 9 -21.99 -9.37 -16.67
N LEU A 10 -21.52 -8.48 -15.77
CA LEU A 10 -21.47 -7.05 -16.06
C LEU A 10 -20.56 -6.72 -17.25
N MET A 11 -19.45 -7.42 -17.41
CA MET A 11 -18.50 -7.21 -18.51
C MET A 11 -19.08 -7.59 -19.90
N GLN A 12 -20.20 -8.28 -19.97
CA GLN A 12 -20.86 -8.56 -21.25
C GLN A 12 -21.54 -7.31 -21.84
N ASP A 13 -22.07 -6.45 -20.97
CA ASP A 13 -22.90 -5.32 -21.38
C ASP A 13 -22.26 -3.95 -21.07
N TYR A 14 -21.23 -3.92 -20.20
CA TYR A 14 -20.63 -2.68 -19.71
C TYR A 14 -19.10 -2.69 -19.84
N LEU A 15 -18.53 -1.52 -20.09
CA LEU A 15 -17.10 -1.31 -20.00
C LEU A 15 -16.66 -1.31 -18.53
N PHE A 16 -15.62 -2.07 -18.25
CA PHE A 16 -14.93 -2.01 -16.97
C PHE A 16 -13.93 -0.84 -16.97
N LEU A 17 -14.10 0.09 -16.03
CA LEU A 17 -13.17 1.18 -15.80
C LEU A 17 -12.57 1.02 -14.39
N MET A 18 -11.25 1.17 -14.29
CA MET A 18 -10.58 1.20 -12.99
C MET A 18 -10.71 2.59 -12.39
N ASP A 19 -11.18 2.67 -11.15
CA ASP A 19 -11.17 3.91 -10.39
C ASP A 19 -9.74 4.26 -9.99
N ILE A 20 -9.31 5.45 -10.34
CA ILE A 20 -7.98 6.00 -10.01
C ILE A 20 -7.98 6.82 -8.73
N GLY A 21 -9.09 6.83 -7.98
CA GLY A 21 -9.20 7.52 -6.70
C GLY A 21 -9.37 9.04 -6.80
N ILE A 22 -9.70 9.58 -7.98
CA ILE A 22 -9.95 11.01 -8.16
C ILE A 22 -11.44 11.27 -8.21
N TRP A 23 -11.92 12.09 -7.26
CA TRP A 23 -13.33 12.46 -7.12
C TRP A 23 -13.48 13.97 -7.19
N LEU A 24 -14.34 14.44 -8.07
CA LEU A 24 -14.80 15.83 -8.12
C LEU A 24 -16.17 15.89 -7.47
N LEU A 25 -16.26 16.52 -6.32
CA LEU A 25 -17.46 16.56 -5.50
C LEU A 25 -18.07 17.97 -5.51
N SER A 26 -19.39 18.04 -5.64
CA SER A 26 -20.11 19.28 -5.39
C SER A 26 -20.22 19.57 -3.90
N ASP A 27 -20.47 20.83 -3.52
CA ASP A 27 -20.70 21.24 -2.13
C ASP A 27 -21.81 20.39 -1.51
N ARG A 28 -22.89 20.14 -2.24
CA ARG A 28 -23.99 19.27 -1.78
C ARG A 28 -23.54 17.83 -1.49
N ALA A 29 -22.66 17.26 -2.29
CA ALA A 29 -22.11 15.94 -2.06
C ALA A 29 -21.27 15.93 -0.78
N ILE A 30 -20.43 16.94 -0.59
CA ILE A 30 -19.59 17.11 0.63
C ILE A 30 -20.47 17.25 1.87
N GLU A 31 -21.49 18.11 1.84
CA GLU A 31 -22.44 18.27 2.95
C GLU A 31 -23.09 16.93 3.35
N LEU A 32 -23.52 16.15 2.37
CA LEU A 32 -24.12 14.85 2.61
C LEU A 32 -23.11 13.85 3.19
N MET A 33 -21.88 13.83 2.71
CA MET A 33 -20.84 12.99 3.27
C MET A 33 -20.53 13.36 4.74
N VAL A 34 -20.39 14.65 5.05
CA VAL A 34 -20.21 15.14 6.42
C VAL A 34 -21.40 14.74 7.31
N LYS A 35 -22.62 14.91 6.82
CA LYS A 35 -23.84 14.49 7.53
C LYS A 35 -23.83 12.98 7.85
N ARG A 36 -23.32 12.12 6.92
CA ARG A 36 -23.25 10.65 7.11
C ARG A 36 -22.09 10.22 7.99
N SER A 37 -21.02 11.00 8.03
CA SER A 37 -19.87 10.76 8.90
C SER A 37 -20.00 11.39 10.30
N THR A 38 -21.16 11.97 10.62
CA THR A 38 -21.44 12.54 11.93
C THR A 38 -22.51 11.73 12.64
N ASP A 39 -22.28 11.40 13.89
CA ASP A 39 -23.26 10.73 14.76
C ASP A 39 -24.28 11.73 15.37
N LYS A 40 -25.21 11.19 16.16
CA LYS A 40 -26.29 12.00 16.77
C LYS A 40 -25.79 13.01 17.80
N ASP A 41 -24.63 12.74 18.39
CA ASP A 41 -24.01 13.54 19.43
C ASP A 41 -22.97 14.52 18.85
N GLY A 42 -22.85 14.58 17.52
CA GLY A 42 -21.89 15.43 16.81
C GLY A 42 -20.48 14.85 16.73
N GLY A 43 -20.29 13.61 17.15
CA GLY A 43 -19.05 12.87 17.02
C GLY A 43 -18.80 12.37 15.60
N VAL A 44 -17.54 12.08 15.28
CA VAL A 44 -17.16 11.53 13.98
C VAL A 44 -17.34 9.99 13.99
N LYS A 45 -18.08 9.47 13.03
CA LYS A 45 -18.18 8.03 12.77
C LYS A 45 -17.55 7.67 11.44
N PHE A 46 -17.08 6.43 11.35
CA PHE A 46 -16.58 5.89 10.10
C PHE A 46 -17.67 5.90 9.02
N TYR A 47 -17.33 6.41 7.84
CA TYR A 47 -18.16 6.40 6.64
C TYR A 47 -17.25 6.18 5.42
N ASP A 48 -17.40 5.05 4.77
CA ASP A 48 -16.50 4.65 3.68
C ASP A 48 -16.95 5.22 2.34
N MET A 49 -16.01 5.90 1.65
CA MET A 49 -16.28 6.57 0.39
C MET A 49 -16.60 5.59 -0.75
N TYR A 50 -16.09 4.37 -0.72
CA TYR A 50 -16.29 3.39 -1.77
C TYR A 50 -17.44 2.43 -1.49
N SER A 51 -17.49 1.89 -0.27
CA SER A 51 -18.46 0.85 0.12
C SER A 51 -19.77 1.40 0.66
N GLU A 52 -19.85 2.72 0.94
CA GLU A 52 -21.07 3.37 1.42
C GLU A 52 -21.47 4.50 0.48
N PHE A 53 -20.72 5.59 0.36
CA PHE A 53 -21.05 6.71 -0.51
C PHE A 53 -21.14 6.27 -1.98
N GLY A 54 -20.10 5.61 -2.51
CA GLY A 54 -20.06 5.18 -3.92
C GLY A 54 -21.16 4.19 -4.30
N LEU A 55 -21.58 3.30 -3.37
CA LEU A 55 -22.68 2.37 -3.63
C LEU A 55 -24.08 3.01 -3.58
N ALA A 56 -24.18 4.23 -3.08
CA ALA A 56 -25.41 5.02 -3.12
C ALA A 56 -25.54 5.86 -4.41
N LEU A 57 -24.56 5.84 -5.29
CA LEU A 57 -24.50 6.67 -6.49
C LEU A 57 -24.84 5.88 -7.76
N GLY A 58 -25.17 6.63 -8.82
CA GLY A 58 -25.38 6.08 -10.17
C GLY A 58 -26.82 5.71 -10.48
N ALA A 59 -27.04 5.09 -11.65
CA ALA A 59 -28.38 4.73 -12.14
C ALA A 59 -29.01 3.55 -11.39
N HIS A 60 -28.18 2.69 -10.78
CA HIS A 60 -28.61 1.49 -10.06
C HIS A 60 -27.92 1.41 -8.69
N PRO A 61 -28.26 2.33 -7.77
CA PRO A 61 -27.61 2.36 -6.45
C PRO A 61 -27.93 1.09 -5.67
N ARG A 62 -26.93 0.54 -5.00
CA ARG A 62 -27.08 -0.62 -4.10
C ARG A 62 -27.51 -0.23 -2.69
N ILE A 63 -27.25 1.03 -2.31
CA ILE A 63 -27.67 1.60 -1.04
C ILE A 63 -28.80 2.57 -1.31
N VAL A 64 -29.94 2.37 -0.62
CA VAL A 64 -31.10 3.26 -0.71
C VAL A 64 -30.92 4.41 0.27
N ASP A 65 -30.66 5.59 -0.28
CA ASP A 65 -30.57 6.86 0.44
C ASP A 65 -31.06 7.96 -0.50
N GLU A 66 -32.26 8.46 -0.29
CA GLU A 66 -32.94 9.38 -1.20
C GLU A 66 -32.12 10.64 -1.51
N GLU A 67 -31.38 11.16 -0.53
CA GLU A 67 -30.55 12.36 -0.72
C GLU A 67 -29.32 12.04 -1.59
N LEU A 68 -28.62 10.93 -1.30
CA LEU A 68 -27.44 10.50 -2.08
C LEU A 68 -27.82 10.00 -3.46
N ASN A 69 -28.92 9.24 -3.57
CA ASN A 69 -29.41 8.71 -4.85
C ASN A 69 -29.84 9.84 -5.81
N SER A 70 -30.19 11.03 -5.29
CA SER A 70 -30.52 12.20 -6.10
C SER A 70 -29.33 12.92 -6.71
N LEU A 71 -28.10 12.62 -6.27
CA LEU A 71 -26.90 13.24 -6.79
C LEU A 71 -26.66 12.83 -8.26
N LYS A 72 -26.32 13.81 -9.09
CA LYS A 72 -25.91 13.54 -10.47
C LYS A 72 -24.48 13.06 -10.49
N VAL A 73 -24.26 11.96 -11.20
CA VAL A 73 -22.93 11.32 -11.31
C VAL A 73 -22.50 11.26 -12.76
N ALA A 74 -21.25 11.57 -13.00
CA ALA A 74 -20.60 11.36 -14.29
C ALA A 74 -19.27 10.66 -14.08
N ILE A 75 -18.97 9.69 -14.93
CA ILE A 75 -17.66 9.04 -14.97
C ILE A 75 -16.88 9.65 -16.13
N LEU A 76 -15.69 10.15 -15.84
CA LEU A 76 -14.80 10.77 -16.82
C LEU A 76 -13.71 9.76 -17.17
N PRO A 77 -13.80 9.05 -18.32
CA PRO A 77 -12.74 8.15 -18.73
C PRO A 77 -11.48 8.94 -19.08
N LEU A 78 -10.32 8.42 -18.67
CA LEU A 78 -9.00 8.96 -18.99
C LEU A 78 -8.36 8.07 -20.07
N PRO A 79 -8.57 8.35 -21.35
CA PRO A 79 -8.02 7.55 -22.43
C PRO A 79 -6.49 7.72 -22.49
N GLY A 80 -5.80 6.58 -22.63
CA GLY A 80 -4.32 6.57 -22.70
C GLY A 80 -3.63 6.84 -21.35
N GLY A 81 -4.39 6.89 -20.27
CA GLY A 81 -3.83 6.98 -18.92
C GLY A 81 -3.25 5.66 -18.45
N GLU A 82 -2.24 5.74 -17.60
CA GLU A 82 -1.68 4.62 -16.85
C GLU A 82 -1.90 4.86 -15.36
N PHE A 83 -2.10 3.77 -14.61
CA PHE A 83 -2.34 3.84 -13.17
C PHE A 83 -1.27 3.07 -12.41
N HIS A 84 -0.44 3.81 -11.67
CA HIS A 84 0.62 3.26 -10.84
C HIS A 84 0.22 3.39 -9.37
N HIS A 85 -0.15 2.26 -8.75
CA HIS A 85 -0.64 2.23 -7.38
C HIS A 85 0.49 2.02 -6.37
N TYR A 86 0.44 2.75 -5.27
CA TYR A 86 1.39 2.70 -4.15
C TYR A 86 0.68 2.36 -2.84
N GLY A 87 -0.19 1.34 -2.85
CA GLY A 87 -1.02 0.98 -1.71
C GLY A 87 -0.40 -0.05 -0.76
N THR A 88 0.71 -0.69 -1.17
CA THR A 88 1.41 -1.70 -0.36
C THR A 88 2.92 -1.58 -0.54
N SER A 89 3.69 -2.14 0.41
CA SER A 89 5.15 -2.13 0.35
C SER A 89 5.71 -2.75 -0.94
N ARG A 90 5.12 -3.87 -1.40
CA ARG A 90 5.52 -4.51 -2.66
C ARG A 90 5.26 -3.63 -3.88
N GLU A 91 4.16 -2.87 -3.88
CA GLU A 91 3.81 -1.97 -4.98
C GLU A 91 4.72 -0.76 -5.06
N MET A 92 5.34 -0.35 -3.97
CA MET A 92 6.34 0.71 -3.98
C MET A 92 7.45 0.40 -4.98
N ILE A 93 7.96 -0.83 -4.98
CA ILE A 93 9.02 -1.25 -5.89
C ILE A 93 8.51 -1.44 -7.31
N SER A 94 7.42 -2.19 -7.49
CA SER A 94 6.89 -2.50 -8.82
C SER A 94 6.35 -1.27 -9.54
N SER A 95 5.65 -0.37 -8.85
CA SER A 95 5.13 0.86 -9.45
C SER A 95 6.24 1.85 -9.77
N THR A 96 7.26 1.97 -8.92
CA THR A 96 8.43 2.82 -9.22
C THR A 96 9.17 2.32 -10.46
N LEU A 97 9.35 1.00 -10.58
CA LEU A 97 9.96 0.41 -11.77
C LEU A 97 9.13 0.69 -13.03
N ALA A 98 7.81 0.56 -12.94
CA ALA A 98 6.89 0.84 -14.04
C ALA A 98 6.95 2.32 -14.45
N VAL A 99 6.88 3.25 -13.49
CA VAL A 99 6.98 4.70 -13.76
C VAL A 99 8.31 5.06 -14.42
N GLN A 100 9.43 4.49 -14.00
CA GLN A 100 10.73 4.72 -14.64
C GLN A 100 10.73 4.28 -16.10
N ASN A 101 9.99 3.23 -16.45
CA ASN A 101 9.89 2.74 -17.83
C ASN A 101 8.90 3.53 -18.68
N CYS A 102 7.90 4.18 -18.10
CA CYS A 102 6.92 5.00 -18.84
C CYS A 102 7.52 6.29 -19.41
N VAL A 103 8.39 6.95 -18.65
CA VAL A 103 8.92 8.27 -19.04
C VAL A 103 9.94 8.16 -20.15
N THR A 104 10.72 7.09 -20.18
CA THR A 104 11.72 6.86 -21.23
C THR A 104 12.02 5.37 -21.30
N ASP A 105 11.73 4.75 -22.42
CA ASP A 105 12.19 3.36 -22.63
C ASP A 105 13.73 3.34 -22.72
N GLN A 106 14.36 3.19 -21.57
CA GLN A 106 15.81 3.14 -21.48
C GLN A 106 16.42 2.00 -22.32
N ARG A 107 15.63 0.97 -22.63
CA ARG A 107 16.04 -0.10 -23.52
C ARG A 107 16.21 0.39 -24.96
N ALA A 108 15.36 1.30 -25.40
CA ALA A 108 15.49 1.94 -26.71
C ALA A 108 16.69 2.90 -26.77
N ILE A 109 16.97 3.65 -25.70
CA ILE A 109 18.10 4.58 -25.62
C ILE A 109 19.43 3.87 -25.47
N MET A 110 19.48 2.82 -24.68
CA MET A 110 20.72 2.10 -24.35
C MET A 110 21.01 0.92 -25.28
N HIS A 111 20.44 0.88 -26.46
CA HIS A 111 20.66 -0.18 -27.44
C HIS A 111 20.53 -1.59 -26.85
N HIS A 112 19.41 -1.86 -26.16
CA HIS A 112 18.99 -3.20 -25.70
C HIS A 112 19.66 -3.75 -24.45
N LYS A 113 20.47 -3.00 -23.76
CA LYS A 113 20.97 -3.47 -22.47
C LYS A 113 19.97 -3.08 -21.39
N VAL A 114 19.09 -4.02 -21.09
CA VAL A 114 18.23 -3.99 -19.92
C VAL A 114 19.10 -3.67 -18.69
N LYS A 115 18.62 -2.84 -17.78
CA LYS A 115 19.26 -2.68 -16.46
C LYS A 115 19.50 -4.09 -15.90
N PRO A 116 20.74 -4.44 -15.53
CA PRO A 116 21.05 -5.79 -15.04
C PRO A 116 20.43 -6.09 -13.67
N HIS A 117 19.89 -5.09 -12.97
CA HIS A 117 19.29 -5.25 -11.64
C HIS A 117 17.82 -4.90 -11.69
N PRO A 118 16.93 -5.88 -11.82
CA PRO A 118 15.51 -5.64 -11.71
C PRO A 118 15.15 -5.24 -10.27
N ALA A 119 14.43 -4.12 -10.12
CA ALA A 119 13.76 -3.75 -8.90
C ALA A 119 14.68 -3.61 -7.65
N VAL A 120 15.84 -2.99 -7.81
CA VAL A 120 16.72 -2.59 -6.71
C VAL A 120 16.87 -1.08 -6.69
N PHE A 121 16.50 -0.47 -5.56
CA PHE A 121 16.52 0.97 -5.35
C PHE A 121 17.33 1.29 -4.09
N VAL A 122 18.35 2.13 -4.25
CA VAL A 122 19.14 2.67 -3.14
C VAL A 122 19.09 4.17 -3.26
N GLN A 123 18.49 4.86 -2.29
CA GLN A 123 18.24 6.29 -2.31
C GLN A 123 18.70 6.93 -0.99
N ASN A 124 19.53 7.95 -1.09
CA ASN A 124 20.06 8.66 0.07
C ASN A 124 20.55 7.70 1.17
N ALA A 125 21.28 6.66 0.78
CA ALA A 125 21.71 5.59 1.67
C ALA A 125 23.16 5.19 1.43
N GLU A 126 23.83 4.76 2.48
CA GLU A 126 25.19 4.26 2.46
C GLU A 126 25.18 2.74 2.60
N MET A 127 25.66 2.04 1.56
CA MET A 127 25.79 0.59 1.52
C MET A 127 27.25 0.21 1.56
N GLU A 128 27.68 -0.57 2.58
CA GLU A 128 29.07 -0.99 2.73
C GLU A 128 29.39 -2.32 2.02
N PHE A 129 28.44 -2.86 1.27
CA PHE A 129 28.65 -4.05 0.43
C PHE A 129 27.83 -3.96 -0.87
N PRO A 130 28.27 -4.64 -1.94
CA PRO A 130 27.52 -4.64 -3.20
C PRO A 130 26.29 -5.53 -3.11
N LEU A 131 25.17 -5.05 -3.69
CA LEU A 131 24.01 -5.92 -3.97
C LEU A 131 24.30 -6.76 -5.21
N THR A 132 23.83 -7.99 -5.21
CA THR A 132 24.03 -8.98 -6.29
C THR A 132 22.73 -9.32 -6.98
N ALA A 133 22.78 -10.20 -7.98
CA ALA A 133 21.58 -10.71 -8.66
C ALA A 133 20.62 -11.48 -7.72
N ASP A 134 21.12 -11.95 -6.57
CA ASP A 134 20.31 -12.63 -5.57
C ASP A 134 19.47 -11.67 -4.73
N ASN A 135 19.76 -10.36 -4.83
CA ASN A 135 19.01 -9.30 -4.14
C ASN A 135 17.97 -8.71 -5.10
N ALA A 136 16.80 -9.32 -5.21
CA ALA A 136 15.70 -8.82 -6.05
C ALA A 136 14.64 -8.12 -5.17
N GLU A 137 13.97 -7.10 -5.72
CA GLU A 137 12.93 -6.35 -5.02
C GLU A 137 13.42 -5.75 -3.68
N VAL A 138 14.56 -5.06 -3.73
CA VAL A 138 15.17 -4.40 -2.57
C VAL A 138 15.02 -2.90 -2.66
N TRP A 139 14.62 -2.29 -1.55
CA TRP A 139 14.55 -0.83 -1.36
C TRP A 139 15.34 -0.42 -0.11
N VAL A 140 16.30 0.45 -0.29
CA VAL A 140 17.07 1.02 0.84
C VAL A 140 17.00 2.54 0.74
N GLU A 141 16.48 3.19 1.77
CA GLU A 141 16.28 4.63 1.77
C GLU A 141 16.64 5.25 3.12
N ASN A 142 17.31 6.41 3.06
CA ASN A 142 17.72 7.17 4.25
C ASN A 142 18.42 6.30 5.31
N SER A 143 19.28 5.39 4.89
CA SER A 143 19.78 4.32 5.75
C SER A 143 21.26 4.10 5.60
N HIS A 144 21.89 3.63 6.68
CA HIS A 144 23.23 3.08 6.67
C HIS A 144 23.15 1.55 6.86
N VAL A 145 23.59 0.81 5.85
CA VAL A 145 23.65 -0.65 5.86
C VAL A 145 25.10 -1.09 5.85
N GLY A 146 25.60 -1.46 7.02
CA GLY A 146 27.01 -1.74 7.28
C GLY A 146 27.46 -3.10 6.73
N LYS A 147 28.77 -3.30 6.69
CA LYS A 147 29.44 -4.50 6.14
C LYS A 147 29.06 -5.83 6.81
N ASN A 148 28.53 -5.76 8.04
CA ASN A 148 28.13 -6.94 8.82
C ASN A 148 26.65 -7.30 8.61
N TRP A 149 25.96 -6.60 7.72
CA TRP A 149 24.60 -6.92 7.34
C TRP A 149 24.57 -7.95 6.22
N THR A 150 23.49 -8.71 6.19
CA THR A 150 23.11 -9.56 5.04
C THR A 150 21.69 -9.21 4.64
N LEU A 151 21.50 -8.83 3.38
CA LEU A 151 20.19 -8.63 2.77
C LEU A 151 19.88 -9.76 1.80
N HIS A 152 18.62 -10.07 1.68
CA HIS A 152 18.06 -11.04 0.75
C HIS A 152 17.12 -10.35 -0.24
N SER A 153 16.28 -11.10 -0.93
CA SER A 153 15.24 -10.54 -1.77
C SER A 153 14.05 -10.04 -0.94
N ARG A 154 13.32 -9.07 -1.49
CA ARG A 154 12.10 -8.51 -0.90
C ARG A 154 12.35 -7.88 0.49
N ASN A 155 13.46 -7.13 0.60
CA ASN A 155 13.76 -6.33 1.77
C ASN A 155 13.55 -4.85 1.50
N ILE A 156 12.89 -4.17 2.42
CA ILE A 156 12.74 -2.71 2.45
C ILE A 156 13.39 -2.22 3.74
N ILE A 157 14.40 -1.36 3.62
CA ILE A 157 15.16 -0.83 4.75
C ILE A 157 15.06 0.68 4.73
N THR A 158 14.46 1.27 5.77
CA THR A 158 14.25 2.71 5.84
C THR A 158 14.65 3.29 7.19
N GLY A 159 15.23 4.49 7.15
CA GLY A 159 15.50 5.30 8.34
C GLY A 159 16.61 4.77 9.27
N VAL A 160 17.39 3.79 8.85
CA VAL A 160 18.42 3.17 9.69
C VAL A 160 19.59 4.12 9.91
N PRO A 161 19.87 4.56 11.15
CA PRO A 161 20.98 5.45 11.44
C PRO A 161 22.34 4.76 11.22
N ARG A 162 23.40 5.55 11.20
CA ARG A 162 24.76 5.00 11.17
C ARG A 162 24.96 4.04 12.35
N ASN A 163 25.42 2.82 12.06
CA ASN A 163 25.49 1.74 13.03
C ASN A 163 26.62 0.75 12.70
N ASP A 164 26.92 -0.10 13.67
CA ASP A 164 27.86 -1.23 13.57
C ASP A 164 27.15 -2.58 13.74
N TRP A 165 25.86 -2.63 13.56
CA TRP A 165 25.06 -3.83 13.78
C TRP A 165 25.44 -4.96 12.83
N ALA A 166 25.26 -6.18 13.30
CA ALA A 166 25.36 -7.39 12.51
C ALA A 166 23.96 -7.99 12.38
N LEU A 167 23.31 -7.74 11.26
CA LEU A 167 21.94 -8.18 11.01
C LEU A 167 21.87 -9.06 9.77
N ASN A 168 21.24 -10.20 9.90
CA ASN A 168 20.76 -10.98 8.77
C ASN A 168 19.26 -10.71 8.62
N VAL A 169 18.88 -9.97 7.59
CA VAL A 169 17.49 -9.65 7.30
C VAL A 169 16.92 -10.74 6.38
N PRO A 170 16.06 -11.63 6.89
CA PRO A 170 15.51 -12.72 6.08
C PRO A 170 14.76 -12.22 4.85
N GLU A 171 14.60 -13.07 3.86
CA GLU A 171 13.79 -12.78 2.69
C GLU A 171 12.37 -12.38 3.07
N GLY A 172 11.86 -11.31 2.47
CA GLY A 172 10.52 -10.81 2.70
C GLY A 172 10.33 -10.07 4.04
N VAL A 173 11.40 -9.85 4.80
CA VAL A 173 11.36 -9.02 6.02
C VAL A 173 11.83 -7.61 5.69
N CYS A 174 11.08 -6.63 6.17
CA CYS A 174 11.36 -5.21 6.03
C CYS A 174 11.63 -4.59 7.39
N ILE A 175 12.42 -3.53 7.44
CA ILE A 175 12.77 -2.82 8.66
C ILE A 175 12.63 -1.32 8.42
N ASP A 176 11.85 -0.68 9.28
CA ASP A 176 11.75 0.77 9.33
C ASP A 176 12.20 1.24 10.71
N VAL A 177 13.10 2.22 10.75
CA VAL A 177 13.62 2.79 11.99
C VAL A 177 13.18 4.22 12.13
N VAL A 178 12.50 4.52 13.22
CA VAL A 178 11.94 5.83 13.51
C VAL A 178 12.63 6.43 14.73
N PRO A 179 13.13 7.67 14.65
CA PRO A 179 13.69 8.34 15.82
C PRO A 179 12.57 8.65 16.83
N MET A 180 12.81 8.31 18.09
CA MET A 180 11.91 8.56 19.22
C MET A 180 12.40 9.72 20.12
N GLY A 181 13.61 10.18 19.89
CA GLY A 181 14.29 11.23 20.64
C GLY A 181 15.67 11.49 20.05
N GLU A 182 16.54 12.17 20.80
CA GLU A 182 17.88 12.50 20.31
C GLU A 182 18.80 11.29 20.07
N ARG A 183 18.60 10.19 20.84
CA ARG A 183 19.42 8.98 20.80
C ARG A 183 18.65 7.68 20.87
N GLU A 184 17.35 7.76 20.78
CA GLU A 184 16.44 6.61 20.88
C GLU A 184 15.72 6.39 19.55
N PHE A 185 15.58 5.12 19.18
CA PHE A 185 14.96 4.70 17.94
C PHE A 185 13.98 3.55 18.19
N ALA A 186 12.86 3.58 17.51
CA ALA A 186 11.97 2.42 17.40
C ALA A 186 12.27 1.68 16.10
N ALA A 187 12.70 0.43 16.20
CA ALA A 187 12.82 -0.46 15.05
C ALA A 187 11.48 -1.19 14.84
N ARG A 188 10.91 -1.07 13.65
CA ARG A 188 9.64 -1.66 13.27
C ARG A 188 9.86 -2.69 12.15
N PRO A 189 10.09 -3.97 12.49
CA PRO A 189 10.13 -5.02 11.47
C PRO A 189 8.70 -5.30 10.97
N TYR A 190 8.56 -5.62 9.69
CA TYR A 190 7.29 -6.01 9.08
C TYR A 190 7.53 -6.91 7.86
N GLY A 191 6.48 -7.59 7.41
CA GLY A 191 6.55 -8.43 6.21
C GLY A 191 6.30 -7.61 4.94
N PHE A 192 7.04 -7.91 3.90
CA PHE A 192 6.89 -7.31 2.56
C PHE A 192 5.44 -7.40 2.02
N ASN A 193 4.72 -8.45 2.39
CA ASN A 193 3.35 -8.69 2.00
C ASN A 193 2.33 -8.36 3.09
N ASP A 194 2.74 -7.82 4.23
CA ASP A 194 1.82 -7.47 5.30
C ASP A 194 0.88 -6.33 4.85
N LYS A 195 -0.40 -6.49 5.14
CA LYS A 195 -1.42 -5.53 4.70
C LYS A 195 -1.67 -4.40 5.70
N PHE A 196 -1.21 -4.54 6.94
CA PHE A 196 -1.49 -3.60 8.04
C PHE A 196 -2.98 -3.23 8.15
N LYS A 197 -3.86 -4.18 7.87
CA LYS A 197 -5.30 -3.98 7.81
C LYS A 197 -6.03 -5.20 8.36
N GLY A 198 -7.04 -4.95 9.18
CA GLY A 198 -7.90 -5.97 9.76
C GLY A 198 -7.98 -5.86 11.28
N SER A 199 -8.89 -6.60 11.87
CA SER A 199 -9.01 -6.72 13.32
C SER A 199 -7.92 -7.63 13.88
N LEU A 200 -7.34 -7.27 15.02
CA LEU A 200 -6.40 -8.12 15.75
C LEU A 200 -7.01 -9.45 16.21
N LYS A 201 -8.34 -9.54 16.21
CA LYS A 201 -9.11 -10.76 16.58
C LYS A 201 -9.33 -11.72 15.40
N GLU A 202 -9.04 -11.27 14.17
CA GLU A 202 -9.26 -12.06 12.97
C GLU A 202 -7.99 -12.83 12.56
N ALA A 203 -8.12 -14.11 12.32
CA ALA A 203 -7.03 -14.97 11.85
C ALA A 203 -6.46 -14.54 10.48
N SER A 204 -7.23 -13.78 9.70
CA SER A 204 -6.79 -13.22 8.41
C SER A 204 -5.83 -12.04 8.53
N THR A 205 -5.77 -11.40 9.71
CA THR A 205 -4.82 -10.32 9.98
C THR A 205 -3.45 -10.94 10.26
N ALA A 206 -2.49 -10.67 9.38
CA ALA A 206 -1.15 -11.25 9.45
C ALA A 206 -0.09 -10.20 9.76
N TYR A 207 0.95 -10.64 10.46
CA TYR A 207 2.17 -9.90 10.73
C TYR A 207 3.38 -10.82 10.55
N LEU A 208 4.34 -10.40 9.76
CA LEU A 208 5.50 -11.21 9.37
C LEU A 208 5.11 -12.60 8.80
N GLY A 209 4.02 -12.62 8.01
CA GLY A 209 3.52 -13.83 7.35
C GLY A 209 2.76 -14.81 8.26
N ARG A 210 2.48 -14.44 9.52
CA ARG A 210 1.75 -15.26 10.50
C ARG A 210 0.51 -14.54 11.01
N PRO A 211 -0.56 -15.26 11.40
CA PRO A 211 -1.69 -14.63 12.07
C PRO A 211 -1.26 -13.83 13.30
N VAL A 212 -1.76 -12.61 13.45
CA VAL A 212 -1.44 -11.74 14.60
C VAL A 212 -1.85 -12.42 15.92
N THR A 213 -2.95 -13.16 15.92
CA THR A 213 -3.42 -13.90 17.10
C THR A 213 -2.39 -14.92 17.62
N GLU A 214 -1.67 -15.62 16.74
CA GLU A 214 -0.59 -16.54 17.12
C GLU A 214 0.62 -15.78 17.67
N TRP A 215 0.97 -14.68 17.00
CA TRP A 215 2.09 -13.84 17.43
C TRP A 215 1.85 -13.23 18.82
N LEU A 216 0.62 -12.80 19.12
CA LEU A 216 0.23 -12.32 20.44
C LEU A 216 0.26 -13.43 21.49
N ALA A 217 -0.32 -14.60 21.18
CA ALA A 217 -0.36 -15.74 22.10
C ALA A 217 1.05 -16.22 22.54
N GLU A 218 2.02 -16.24 21.63
CA GLU A 218 3.42 -16.57 21.95
C GLU A 218 4.08 -15.59 22.94
N ARG A 219 3.53 -14.37 23.05
CA ARG A 219 3.99 -13.33 23.97
C ARG A 219 3.13 -13.19 25.22
N GLY A 220 2.17 -14.11 25.39
CA GLY A 220 1.23 -14.06 26.50
C GLY A 220 0.28 -12.86 26.45
N LEU A 221 0.05 -12.31 25.26
CA LEU A 221 -0.83 -11.15 25.01
C LEU A 221 -2.13 -11.61 24.33
N THR A 222 -3.17 -10.87 24.56
CA THR A 222 -4.46 -11.00 23.87
C THR A 222 -4.78 -9.72 23.08
N ALA A 223 -5.67 -9.83 22.10
CA ALA A 223 -6.12 -8.68 21.31
C ALA A 223 -6.93 -7.65 22.12
N ASP A 224 -7.34 -7.98 23.33
CA ASP A 224 -8.07 -7.07 24.23
C ASP A 224 -7.13 -6.28 25.16
N GLU A 225 -5.85 -6.64 25.19
CA GLU A 225 -4.82 -5.97 26.01
C GLU A 225 -4.02 -4.93 25.21
N ILE A 226 -4.23 -4.85 23.91
CA ILE A 226 -3.57 -3.95 22.97
C ILE A 226 -4.57 -2.97 22.37
#